data_4f81c1c745154298808eae87cfc1332a
#
_entry.id   4f81c1c745154298808eae87cfc1332a
#
_cell.length_a   1.000
_cell.length_b   1.000
_cell.length_c   1.000
_cell.angle_alpha   90.00
_cell.angle_beta   90.00
_cell.angle_gamma   90.00
#
_symmetry.space_group_name_H-M   'P 1'
#
loop_
_entity.id
_entity.type
_entity.pdbx_description
1 polymer ?
#
loop_
_entity_poly.entity_id
_entity_poly.type
_entity_poly.pdbx_seq_one_letter_code
_entity_poly.pdbx_strand_id
1 'polypeptide(L)'
;MKILGISGWHNSGKTTLVKNLIPVLEKRGLTVSTVKHAHHNFEVDKPGKDSYEHRLAGAQEVIISSRNRWALIHEQKNQTEPGLPELLDKLMPVDLVLIEGFKKAGHSKLEVHRNELGKDLICHNDPKICMVASDVELTGLHVPVFDINDYDAVSDFMIEHLKIKVT
;
A
#
# COMPACT_ATOMS: atom_id res chain seq x y z
N MET A 1 3.30 1.96 -14.58
CA MET A 1 2.66 1.50 -13.32
C MET A 1 1.57 2.49 -12.93
N LYS A 2 0.39 2.03 -12.55
CA LYS A 2 -0.63 2.83 -11.88
C LYS A 2 -0.40 2.76 -10.38
N ILE A 3 -0.78 3.80 -9.63
CA ILE A 3 -0.60 3.84 -8.18
C ILE A 3 -1.93 4.20 -7.49
N LEU A 4 -2.23 3.56 -6.37
CA LEU A 4 -3.36 3.89 -5.50
C LEU A 4 -2.93 3.86 -4.04
N GLY A 5 -3.18 4.94 -3.33
CA GLY A 5 -2.97 5.00 -1.90
C GLY A 5 -4.08 4.29 -1.12
N ILE A 6 -3.73 3.67 -0.02
CA ILE A 6 -4.69 3.11 0.94
C ILE A 6 -4.61 3.98 2.21
N SER A 7 -5.65 4.76 2.42
CA SER A 7 -5.78 5.70 3.54
C SER A 7 -6.75 5.16 4.59
N GLY A 8 -6.71 5.70 5.79
CA GLY A 8 -7.60 5.29 6.89
C GLY A 8 -6.91 5.43 8.24
N TRP A 9 -7.70 5.53 9.28
CA TRP A 9 -7.20 5.62 10.65
C TRP A 9 -6.47 4.36 11.10
N HIS A 10 -5.73 4.44 12.20
CA HIS A 10 -5.13 3.26 12.81
C HIS A 10 -6.23 2.22 13.12
N ASN A 11 -5.96 0.94 12.87
CA ASN A 11 -6.90 -0.16 13.03
C ASN A 11 -8.17 -0.13 12.14
N SER A 12 -8.24 0.71 11.11
CA SER A 12 -9.39 0.71 10.18
C SER A 12 -9.47 -0.51 9.26
N GLY A 13 -8.47 -1.39 9.25
CA GLY A 13 -8.46 -2.60 8.42
C GLY A 13 -7.74 -2.46 7.08
N LYS A 14 -6.92 -1.43 6.88
CA LYS A 14 -6.13 -1.23 5.63
C LYS A 14 -5.37 -2.47 5.19
N THR A 15 -4.59 -3.06 6.11
CA THR A 15 -3.79 -4.26 5.81
C THR A 15 -4.67 -5.45 5.43
N THR A 16 -5.84 -5.61 6.08
CA THR A 16 -6.81 -6.65 5.75
C THR A 16 -7.39 -6.45 4.36
N LEU A 17 -7.77 -5.21 4.02
CA LEU A 17 -8.27 -4.88 2.69
C LEU A 17 -7.21 -5.18 1.61
N VAL A 18 -5.99 -4.68 1.77
CA VAL A 18 -4.89 -4.93 0.82
C VAL A 18 -4.65 -6.43 0.63
N LYS A 19 -4.57 -7.18 1.73
CA LYS A 19 -4.36 -8.64 1.69
C LYS A 19 -5.42 -9.37 0.87
N ASN A 20 -6.67 -8.92 0.92
CA ASN A 20 -7.77 -9.57 0.21
C ASN A 20 -7.95 -9.04 -1.22
N LEU A 21 -7.58 -7.79 -1.50
CA LEU A 21 -7.61 -7.22 -2.85
C LEU A 21 -6.56 -7.83 -3.77
N ILE A 22 -5.35 -8.10 -3.28
CA ILE A 22 -4.26 -8.65 -4.11
C ILE A 22 -4.69 -9.90 -4.88
N PRO A 23 -5.22 -10.97 -4.24
CA PRO A 23 -5.63 -12.17 -4.98
C PRO A 23 -6.80 -11.93 -5.96
N VAL A 24 -7.68 -10.96 -5.70
CA VAL A 24 -8.77 -10.61 -6.62
C VAL A 24 -8.20 -9.92 -7.87
N LEU A 25 -7.25 -9.00 -7.69
CA LEU A 25 -6.57 -8.32 -8.79
C LEU A 25 -5.72 -9.29 -9.62
N GLU A 26 -5.01 -10.22 -8.97
CA GLU A 26 -4.25 -11.27 -9.65
C GLU A 26 -5.13 -12.20 -10.50
N LYS A 27 -6.31 -12.59 -10.00
CA LYS A 27 -7.30 -13.37 -10.78
C LYS A 27 -7.79 -12.64 -12.02
N ARG A 28 -7.72 -11.30 -12.03
CA ARG A 28 -8.03 -10.45 -13.19
C ARG A 28 -6.85 -10.25 -14.12
N GLY A 29 -5.74 -10.96 -13.89
CA GLY A 29 -4.53 -10.91 -14.72
C GLY A 29 -3.61 -9.74 -14.43
N LEU A 30 -3.81 -9.00 -13.33
CA LEU A 30 -2.99 -7.85 -12.97
C LEU A 30 -1.81 -8.25 -12.08
N THR A 31 -0.65 -7.68 -12.37
CA THR A 31 0.51 -7.72 -11.48
C THR A 31 0.44 -6.60 -10.46
N VAL A 32 0.64 -6.93 -9.18
CA VAL A 32 0.50 -5.97 -8.06
C VAL A 32 1.77 -5.94 -7.21
N SER A 33 2.24 -4.74 -6.90
CA SER A 33 3.26 -4.48 -5.88
C SER A 33 2.69 -3.64 -4.75
N THR A 34 3.33 -3.66 -3.60
CA THR A 34 2.94 -2.84 -2.45
C THR A 34 4.10 -2.01 -1.93
N VAL A 35 3.81 -0.79 -1.50
CA VAL A 35 4.73 0.07 -0.75
C VAL A 35 4.08 0.38 0.59
N LYS A 36 4.79 0.13 1.68
CA LYS A 36 4.31 0.47 3.02
C LYS A 36 5.29 1.42 3.70
N HIS A 37 4.80 2.60 4.07
CA HIS A 37 5.55 3.54 4.89
C HIS A 37 5.38 3.17 6.37
N ALA A 38 6.46 2.75 7.00
CA ALA A 38 6.49 2.44 8.42
C ALA A 38 6.80 3.72 9.22
N HIS A 39 6.06 3.98 10.30
CA HIS A 39 6.30 5.14 11.18
C HIS A 39 7.33 4.86 12.28
N HIS A 40 7.79 3.63 12.39
CA HIS A 40 8.78 3.17 13.37
C HIS A 40 9.80 2.29 12.67
N ASN A 41 10.94 2.06 13.33
CA ASN A 41 11.92 1.10 12.86
C ASN A 41 11.27 -0.26 12.65
N PHE A 42 11.62 -0.89 11.55
CA PHE A 42 11.13 -2.22 11.18
C PHE A 42 12.32 -3.14 10.89
N GLU A 43 12.15 -4.42 11.18
CA GLU A 43 13.14 -5.45 10.91
C GLU A 43 12.62 -6.39 9.82
N VAL A 44 13.42 -6.62 8.79
CA VAL A 44 13.12 -7.55 7.70
C VAL A 44 13.84 -8.88 7.92
N ASP A 45 15.08 -8.81 8.41
CA ASP A 45 15.89 -9.97 8.80
C ASP A 45 15.80 -10.23 10.33
N LYS A 46 16.38 -11.34 10.77
CA LYS A 46 16.29 -11.77 12.16
C LYS A 46 17.68 -11.74 12.82
N PRO A 47 17.79 -11.33 14.10
CA PRO A 47 19.02 -11.46 14.87
C PRO A 47 19.64 -12.86 14.76
N GLY A 48 20.97 -12.93 14.63
CA GLY A 48 21.70 -14.17 14.51
C GLY A 48 21.68 -14.82 13.11
N LYS A 49 21.17 -14.12 12.09
CA LYS A 49 21.34 -14.52 10.69
C LYS A 49 22.43 -13.69 10.03
N ASP A 50 23.13 -14.29 9.06
CA ASP A 50 24.28 -13.67 8.40
C ASP A 50 23.94 -12.28 7.82
N SER A 51 22.76 -12.13 7.21
CA SER A 51 22.29 -10.83 6.68
C SER A 51 22.16 -9.76 7.76
N TYR A 52 21.66 -10.13 8.93
CA TYR A 52 21.54 -9.24 10.07
C TYR A 52 22.94 -8.82 10.59
N GLU A 53 23.86 -9.79 10.72
CA GLU A 53 25.24 -9.53 11.17
C GLU A 53 26.02 -8.67 10.16
N HIS A 54 25.84 -8.90 8.86
CA HIS A 54 26.46 -8.05 7.82
C HIS A 54 25.98 -6.60 7.92
N ARG A 55 24.67 -6.39 8.14
CA ARG A 55 24.08 -5.07 8.32
C ARG A 55 24.62 -4.38 9.57
N LEU A 56 24.67 -5.07 10.69
CA LEU A 56 25.23 -4.54 11.96
C LEU A 56 26.71 -4.23 11.83
N ALA A 57 27.48 -5.01 11.05
CA ALA A 57 28.88 -4.78 10.78
C ALA A 57 29.13 -3.54 9.89
N GLY A 58 28.05 -2.92 9.36
CA GLY A 58 28.12 -1.66 8.64
C GLY A 58 27.95 -1.76 7.13
N ALA A 59 27.50 -2.89 6.58
CA ALA A 59 27.14 -2.97 5.16
C ALA A 59 26.11 -1.89 4.79
N GLN A 60 26.30 -1.22 3.66
CA GLN A 60 25.35 -0.23 3.16
C GLN A 60 24.10 -0.90 2.59
N GLU A 61 24.29 -2.01 1.93
CA GLU A 61 23.22 -2.84 1.36
C GLU A 61 23.53 -4.31 1.57
N VAL A 62 22.48 -5.08 1.78
CA VAL A 62 22.58 -6.55 1.88
C VAL A 62 21.55 -7.16 0.94
N ILE A 63 22.00 -7.99 -0.01
CA ILE A 63 21.13 -8.80 -0.85
C ILE A 63 21.09 -10.22 -0.29
N ILE A 64 19.88 -10.69 -0.02
CA ILE A 64 19.60 -12.08 0.34
C ILE A 64 18.92 -12.72 -0.86
N SER A 65 19.47 -13.81 -1.38
CA SER A 65 18.92 -14.50 -2.55
C SER A 65 18.74 -15.99 -2.32
N SER A 66 17.65 -16.53 -2.85
CA SER A 66 17.35 -17.96 -2.91
C SER A 66 16.71 -18.30 -4.25
N ARG A 67 16.47 -19.58 -4.49
CA ARG A 67 15.79 -20.03 -5.74
C ARG A 67 14.42 -19.37 -5.96
N ASN A 68 13.69 -19.04 -4.89
CA ASN A 68 12.29 -18.62 -4.97
C ASN A 68 12.07 -17.13 -4.73
N ARG A 69 13.05 -16.44 -4.15
CA ARG A 69 12.93 -15.01 -3.82
C ARG A 69 14.28 -14.39 -3.52
N TRP A 70 14.32 -13.08 -3.65
CA TRP A 70 15.43 -12.27 -3.16
C TRP A 70 14.88 -11.02 -2.44
N ALA A 71 15.70 -10.41 -1.60
CA ALA A 71 15.41 -9.16 -0.94
C ALA A 71 16.67 -8.30 -0.91
N LEU A 72 16.50 -6.99 -1.11
CA LEU A 72 17.53 -5.98 -0.90
C LEU A 72 17.16 -5.18 0.35
N ILE A 73 18.06 -5.12 1.31
CA ILE A 73 17.97 -4.26 2.48
C ILE A 73 18.97 -3.13 2.29
N HIS A 74 18.47 -1.89 2.29
CA HIS A 74 19.28 -0.68 2.19
C HIS A 74 19.24 0.08 3.51
N GLU A 75 20.40 0.39 4.08
CA GLU A 75 20.53 1.17 5.31
C GLU A 75 20.68 2.66 4.99
N GLN A 76 19.73 3.48 5.43
CA GLN A 76 19.74 4.93 5.18
C GLN A 76 20.90 5.68 5.84
N LYS A 77 21.47 5.11 6.90
CA LYS A 77 22.54 5.73 7.71
C LYS A 77 22.28 7.24 7.95
N ASN A 78 23.05 8.12 7.32
CA ASN A 78 22.94 9.57 7.47
C ASN A 78 22.21 10.23 6.28
N GLN A 79 21.48 9.46 5.47
CA GLN A 79 20.71 9.97 4.35
C GLN A 79 19.32 10.42 4.78
N THR A 80 18.69 11.29 4.01
CA THR A 80 17.27 11.64 4.19
C THR A 80 16.39 10.47 3.79
N GLU A 81 15.25 10.35 4.45
CA GLU A 81 14.25 9.35 4.09
C GLU A 81 13.86 9.48 2.61
N PRO A 82 13.87 8.38 1.82
CA PRO A 82 13.54 8.42 0.40
C PRO A 82 12.06 8.80 0.21
N GLY A 83 11.82 9.66 -0.78
CA GLY A 83 10.48 9.99 -1.22
C GLY A 83 9.79 8.84 -1.94
N LEU A 84 8.45 8.91 -2.05
CA LEU A 84 7.69 7.90 -2.78
C LEU A 84 8.21 7.65 -4.22
N PRO A 85 8.56 8.68 -5.03
CA PRO A 85 9.10 8.44 -6.36
C PRO A 85 10.36 7.57 -6.36
N GLU A 86 11.30 7.84 -5.46
CA GLU A 86 12.54 7.08 -5.34
C GLU A 86 12.29 5.60 -4.96
N LEU A 87 11.28 5.33 -4.12
CA LEU A 87 10.90 3.97 -3.76
C LEU A 87 10.21 3.26 -4.93
N LEU A 88 9.37 3.96 -5.69
CA LEU A 88 8.74 3.41 -6.88
C LEU A 88 9.75 3.01 -7.95
N ASP A 89 10.84 3.76 -8.10
CA ASP A 89 11.93 3.45 -9.03
C ASP A 89 12.72 2.17 -8.65
N LYS A 90 12.59 1.69 -7.41
CA LYS A 90 13.18 0.41 -6.97
C LYS A 90 12.33 -0.80 -7.33
N LEU A 91 11.06 -0.60 -7.69
CA LEU A 91 10.16 -1.68 -8.06
C LEU A 91 10.33 -2.09 -9.52
N MET A 92 10.24 -3.39 -9.79
CA MET A 92 10.04 -3.87 -11.15
C MET A 92 8.68 -3.37 -11.68
N PRO A 93 8.57 -3.10 -13.00
CA PRO A 93 7.31 -2.65 -13.58
C PRO A 93 6.16 -3.64 -13.32
N VAL A 94 5.05 -3.12 -12.79
CA VAL A 94 3.79 -3.85 -12.54
C VAL A 94 2.62 -3.01 -13.03
N ASP A 95 1.43 -3.60 -13.10
CA ASP A 95 0.22 -2.89 -13.51
C ASP A 95 -0.24 -1.90 -12.44
N LEU A 96 -0.20 -2.32 -11.16
CA LEU A 96 -0.68 -1.54 -10.01
C LEU A 96 0.26 -1.62 -8.82
N VAL A 97 0.51 -0.47 -8.19
CA VAL A 97 1.17 -0.37 -6.88
C VAL A 97 0.18 0.14 -5.84
N LEU A 98 -0.06 -0.64 -4.79
CA LEU A 98 -0.84 -0.23 -3.63
C LEU A 98 0.08 0.38 -2.58
N ILE A 99 -0.24 1.59 -2.12
CA ILE A 99 0.62 2.37 -1.24
C ILE A 99 -0.07 2.59 0.09
N GLU A 100 0.46 2.01 1.17
CA GLU A 100 0.03 2.30 2.53
C GLU A 100 0.97 3.34 3.17
N GLY A 101 0.43 4.48 3.55
CA GLY A 101 1.20 5.64 4.05
C GLY A 101 1.32 6.75 3.01
N PHE A 102 2.38 7.55 3.09
CA PHE A 102 2.60 8.71 2.21
C PHE A 102 1.38 9.63 2.06
N LYS A 103 0.71 9.94 3.18
CA LYS A 103 -0.58 10.66 3.23
C LYS A 103 -0.58 11.99 2.46
N LYS A 104 0.57 12.68 2.42
CA LYS A 104 0.75 13.97 1.74
C LYS A 104 1.00 13.87 0.24
N ALA A 105 1.23 12.65 -0.29
CA ALA A 105 1.48 12.47 -1.72
C ALA A 105 0.20 12.71 -2.54
N GLY A 106 0.37 13.25 -3.75
CA GLY A 106 -0.72 13.75 -4.59
C GLY A 106 -1.49 12.70 -5.40
N HIS A 107 -1.25 11.40 -5.21
CA HIS A 107 -1.93 10.34 -5.93
C HIS A 107 -3.35 10.07 -5.40
N SER A 108 -4.19 9.44 -6.22
CA SER A 108 -5.53 8.97 -5.81
C SER A 108 -5.44 7.98 -4.67
N LYS A 109 -6.42 8.04 -3.76
CA LYS A 109 -6.46 7.18 -2.57
C LYS A 109 -7.84 6.55 -2.38
N LEU A 110 -7.85 5.33 -1.88
CA LEU A 110 -9.00 4.67 -1.28
C LEU A 110 -8.96 4.91 0.23
N GLU A 111 -10.08 5.36 0.80
CA GLU A 111 -10.23 5.43 2.26
C GLU A 111 -10.86 4.16 2.80
N VAL A 112 -10.26 3.61 3.85
CA VAL A 112 -10.81 2.49 4.63
C VAL A 112 -11.43 3.05 5.90
N HIS A 113 -12.74 2.94 6.00
CA HIS A 113 -13.52 3.41 7.15
C HIS A 113 -14.06 2.26 7.97
N ARG A 114 -14.02 2.41 9.31
CA ARG A 114 -14.64 1.53 10.29
C ARG A 114 -15.46 2.37 11.26
N ASN A 115 -16.76 2.13 11.28
CA ASN A 115 -17.70 2.88 12.11
C ASN A 115 -17.40 2.75 13.60
N GLU A 116 -16.96 1.59 14.05
CA GLU A 116 -16.61 1.33 15.46
C GLU A 116 -15.48 2.24 16.00
N LEU A 117 -14.64 2.79 15.11
CA LEU A 117 -13.57 3.68 15.52
C LEU A 117 -14.05 5.09 15.90
N GLY A 118 -15.28 5.46 15.54
CA GLY A 118 -15.86 6.78 15.82
C GLY A 118 -15.02 7.94 15.28
N LYS A 119 -14.32 7.74 14.13
CA LYS A 119 -13.43 8.74 13.51
C LYS A 119 -14.09 9.38 12.32
N ASP A 120 -13.81 10.67 12.14
CA ASP A 120 -14.26 11.41 10.96
C ASP A 120 -13.69 10.82 9.67
N LEU A 121 -14.47 10.94 8.60
CA LEU A 121 -14.05 10.57 7.26
C LEU A 121 -12.95 11.49 6.75
N ILE A 122 -11.88 10.89 6.24
CA ILE A 122 -10.74 11.60 5.67
C ILE A 122 -11.14 12.29 4.37
N CYS A 123 -12.06 11.68 3.58
CA CYS A 123 -12.50 12.20 2.30
C CYS A 123 -13.12 13.62 2.39
N HIS A 124 -13.59 14.03 3.54
CA HIS A 124 -14.07 15.40 3.74
C HIS A 124 -12.96 16.45 3.59
N ASN A 125 -11.72 16.08 3.90
CA ASN A 125 -10.57 16.99 3.95
C ASN A 125 -9.43 16.62 2.98
N ASP A 126 -9.51 15.48 2.30
CA ASP A 126 -8.54 15.06 1.30
C ASP A 126 -9.22 14.81 -0.06
N PRO A 127 -9.14 15.77 -1.00
CA PRO A 127 -9.76 15.64 -2.32
C PRO A 127 -9.11 14.56 -3.20
N LYS A 128 -8.05 13.93 -2.73
CA LYS A 128 -7.41 12.78 -3.41
C LYS A 128 -8.07 11.45 -3.07
N ILE A 129 -8.96 11.42 -2.08
CA ILE A 129 -9.79 10.24 -1.85
C ILE A 129 -10.77 10.14 -3.02
N CYS A 130 -10.75 9.02 -3.74
CA CYS A 130 -11.60 8.77 -4.90
C CYS A 130 -12.72 7.76 -4.60
N MET A 131 -12.65 7.06 -3.48
CA MET A 131 -13.65 6.11 -3.00
C MET A 131 -13.48 5.81 -1.51
N VAL A 132 -14.53 5.32 -0.88
CA VAL A 132 -14.52 4.85 0.51
C VAL A 132 -14.94 3.38 0.55
N ALA A 133 -14.18 2.53 1.25
CA ALA A 133 -14.56 1.18 1.63
C ALA A 133 -14.97 1.20 3.11
N SER A 134 -16.22 0.87 3.42
CA SER A 134 -16.81 1.01 4.75
C SER A 134 -17.55 -0.26 5.17
N ASP A 135 -17.63 -0.51 6.50
CA ASP A 135 -18.44 -1.57 7.11
C ASP A 135 -19.87 -1.13 7.39
N VAL A 136 -20.22 0.10 7.08
CA VAL A 136 -21.59 0.64 7.17
C VAL A 136 -21.92 1.45 5.93
N GLU A 137 -23.22 1.59 5.65
CA GLU A 137 -23.69 2.49 4.60
C GLU A 137 -23.41 3.94 5.00
N LEU A 138 -22.82 4.70 4.06
CA LEU A 138 -22.53 6.11 4.21
C LEU A 138 -23.20 6.88 3.07
N THR A 139 -23.90 7.95 3.41
CA THR A 139 -24.64 8.77 2.43
C THR A 139 -24.12 10.20 2.40
N GLY A 140 -24.42 10.93 1.32
CA GLY A 140 -24.07 12.35 1.20
C GLY A 140 -22.60 12.63 0.91
N LEU A 141 -21.81 11.63 0.54
CA LEU A 141 -20.41 11.79 0.14
C LEU A 141 -20.30 12.16 -1.34
N HIS A 142 -19.23 12.86 -1.68
CA HIS A 142 -18.90 13.23 -3.06
C HIS A 142 -18.15 12.11 -3.82
N VAL A 143 -17.87 11.00 -3.15
CA VAL A 143 -17.19 9.81 -3.69
C VAL A 143 -18.04 8.57 -3.46
N PRO A 144 -17.92 7.54 -4.30
CA PRO A 144 -18.65 6.28 -4.12
C PRO A 144 -18.20 5.55 -2.86
N VAL A 145 -19.14 4.83 -2.27
CA VAL A 145 -18.94 4.00 -1.08
C VAL A 145 -19.19 2.54 -1.45
N PHE A 146 -18.31 1.67 -1.01
CA PHE A 146 -18.39 0.22 -1.21
C PHE A 146 -18.34 -0.50 0.14
N ASP A 147 -18.99 -1.66 0.20
CA ASP A 147 -18.78 -2.56 1.34
C ASP A 147 -17.30 -2.96 1.39
N ILE A 148 -16.69 -2.82 2.57
CA ILE A 148 -15.28 -3.12 2.80
C ILE A 148 -14.93 -4.59 2.52
N ASN A 149 -15.93 -5.49 2.50
CA ASN A 149 -15.77 -6.91 2.22
C ASN A 149 -16.09 -7.28 0.76
N ASP A 150 -16.65 -6.35 -0.03
CA ASP A 150 -16.89 -6.55 -1.46
C ASP A 150 -15.63 -6.20 -2.27
N TYR A 151 -14.65 -7.09 -2.21
CA TYR A 151 -13.36 -6.90 -2.89
C TYR A 151 -13.48 -6.87 -4.41
N ASP A 152 -14.51 -7.51 -4.97
CA ASP A 152 -14.77 -7.49 -6.40
C ASP A 152 -15.24 -6.13 -6.86
N ALA A 153 -16.26 -5.54 -6.23
CA ALA A 153 -16.73 -4.19 -6.55
C ALA A 153 -15.65 -3.12 -6.32
N VAL A 154 -14.89 -3.23 -5.21
CA VAL A 154 -13.73 -2.35 -4.94
C VAL A 154 -12.70 -2.45 -6.05
N SER A 155 -12.34 -3.66 -6.48
CA SER A 155 -11.36 -3.89 -7.53
C SER A 155 -11.83 -3.38 -8.89
N ASP A 156 -13.11 -3.58 -9.25
CA ASP A 156 -13.70 -3.08 -10.50
C ASP A 156 -13.61 -1.57 -10.59
N PHE A 157 -14.01 -0.87 -9.52
CA PHE A 157 -13.88 0.58 -9.47
C PHE A 157 -12.41 1.04 -9.57
N MET A 158 -11.48 0.37 -8.88
CA MET A 158 -10.05 0.70 -8.95
C MET A 158 -9.51 0.60 -10.39
N ILE A 159 -9.86 -0.48 -11.10
CA ILE A 159 -9.43 -0.73 -12.48
C ILE A 159 -9.98 0.35 -13.41
N GLU A 160 -11.26 0.67 -13.29
CA GLU A 160 -11.92 1.70 -14.10
C GLU A 160 -11.33 3.09 -13.82
N HIS A 161 -11.29 3.50 -12.54
CA HIS A 161 -10.80 4.81 -12.11
C HIS A 161 -9.37 5.07 -12.55
N LEU A 162 -8.50 4.08 -12.41
CA LEU A 162 -7.09 4.17 -12.80
C LEU A 162 -6.87 3.91 -14.30
N LYS A 163 -7.93 3.52 -15.05
CA LYS A 163 -7.84 3.16 -16.47
C LYS A 163 -6.76 2.09 -16.70
N ILE A 164 -6.79 1.03 -15.90
CA ILE A 164 -5.90 -0.12 -16.06
C ILE A 164 -6.45 -0.98 -17.18
N LYS A 165 -5.61 -1.36 -18.15
CA LYS A 165 -5.99 -2.30 -19.19
C LYS A 165 -5.89 -3.72 -18.64
N VAL A 166 -7.00 -4.40 -18.53
CA VAL A 166 -7.05 -5.83 -18.25
C VAL A 166 -6.91 -6.54 -19.60
N THR A 167 -5.91 -7.38 -19.76
CA THR A 167 -5.65 -8.18 -20.98
C THR A 167 -6.33 -9.54 -20.90
#